data_575b3a08979b72c2047594f03abe475a
#
_entry.id   575b3a08979b72c2047594f03abe475a
#
_cell.length_a   1.000
_cell.length_b   1.000
_cell.length_c   1.000
_cell.angle_alpha   90.00
_cell.angle_beta   90.00
_cell.angle_gamma   90.00
#
_symmetry.space_group_name_H-M   'P 1'
#
loop_
_entity.id
_entity.type
_entity.pdbx_description
1 polymer ?
#
loop_
_entity_poly.entity_id
_entity_poly.type
_entity_poly.pdbx_seq_one_letter_code
_entity_poly.pdbx_strand_id
1 'polypeptide(L)'
;MLISDAKRALFVHVPKTGGVSVGVAFERCCPDARSKAPGVTPPLGRHAPYARILRAEPQTAGYWSFAFVRNPWARMVSWWSMIQDWDREWGPSSGRPQGVEATRMRGNDMWRAAASYAGFDEFVLRVRIRLRPSGARRKPRHTYSLPCRLPTGSRAR
;
A
#
# COMPACT_ATOMS: atom_id res chain seq x y z
N MET A 1 -2.87 7.23 -3.29
CA MET A 1 -2.41 8.58 -2.98
C MET A 1 -3.44 9.60 -3.42
N LEU A 2 -3.45 10.79 -2.79
CA LEU A 2 -4.20 11.97 -3.24
C LEU A 2 -3.30 13.19 -3.09
N ILE A 3 -3.36 14.10 -4.05
CA ILE A 3 -2.56 15.32 -4.10
C ILE A 3 -3.53 16.49 -4.24
N SER A 4 -3.37 17.51 -3.40
CA SER A 4 -3.98 18.83 -3.56
C SER A 4 -2.90 19.86 -3.77
N ASP A 5 -2.87 20.46 -4.94
CA ASP A 5 -1.89 21.49 -5.28
C ASP A 5 -2.26 22.83 -4.60
N ALA A 6 -3.55 23.12 -4.49
CA ALA A 6 -4.07 24.31 -3.80
C ALA A 6 -3.73 24.34 -2.30
N LYS A 7 -3.79 23.18 -1.63
CA LYS A 7 -3.45 23.06 -0.20
C LYS A 7 -2.00 22.64 0.04
N ARG A 8 -1.23 22.39 -1.03
CA ARG A 8 0.13 21.84 -0.96
C ARG A 8 0.20 20.62 -0.03
N ALA A 9 -0.75 19.70 -0.20
CA ALA A 9 -0.94 18.52 0.65
C ALA A 9 -0.87 17.23 -0.16
N LEU A 10 -0.22 16.20 0.40
CA LEU A 10 -0.07 14.87 -0.19
C LEU A 10 -0.48 13.79 0.82
N PHE A 11 -1.52 13.05 0.51
CA PHE A 11 -1.90 11.84 1.23
C PHE A 11 -1.28 10.61 0.57
N VAL A 12 -0.41 9.91 1.30
CA VAL A 12 0.18 8.63 0.89
C VAL A 12 -0.69 7.49 1.41
N HIS A 13 -1.38 6.81 0.51
CA HIS A 13 -2.34 5.78 0.89
C HIS A 13 -1.65 4.42 1.13
N VAL A 14 -1.39 4.11 2.39
CA VAL A 14 -0.93 2.77 2.81
C VAL A 14 -2.12 1.79 2.79
N PRO A 15 -2.00 0.60 2.17
CA PRO A 15 -3.09 -0.38 2.13
C PRO A 15 -3.54 -0.82 3.52
N LYS A 16 -4.85 -0.96 3.72
CA LYS A 16 -5.48 -1.50 4.95
C LYS A 16 -5.27 -0.66 6.22
N THR A 17 -5.15 0.66 6.06
CA THR A 17 -5.03 1.64 7.16
C THR A 17 -6.22 2.61 7.22
N GLY A 18 -7.36 2.26 6.64
CA GLY A 18 -8.53 3.15 6.58
C GLY A 18 -8.47 4.20 5.47
N GLY A 19 -7.52 4.06 4.53
CA GLY A 19 -7.25 5.06 3.51
C GLY A 19 -8.39 5.40 2.56
N VAL A 20 -9.45 4.57 2.47
CA VAL A 20 -10.67 4.93 1.72
C VAL A 20 -11.42 6.03 2.43
N SER A 21 -11.68 5.88 3.73
CA SER A 21 -12.37 6.90 4.54
C SER A 21 -11.58 8.21 4.60
N VAL A 22 -10.25 8.10 4.76
CA VAL A 22 -9.35 9.26 4.72
C VAL A 22 -9.40 9.93 3.36
N GLY A 23 -9.43 9.16 2.27
CA GLY A 23 -9.55 9.69 0.92
C GLY A 23 -10.82 10.50 0.72
N VAL A 24 -11.96 9.99 1.15
CA VAL A 24 -13.25 10.71 1.09
C VAL A 24 -13.20 12.01 1.88
N ALA A 25 -12.61 11.99 3.10
CA ALA A 25 -12.45 13.19 3.90
C ALA A 25 -11.51 14.20 3.22
N PHE A 26 -10.40 13.73 2.65
CA PHE A 26 -9.44 14.58 1.94
C PHE A 26 -10.08 15.26 0.72
N GLU A 27 -10.82 14.51 -0.10
CA GLU A 27 -11.50 15.05 -1.29
C GLU A 27 -12.59 16.09 -0.92
N ARG A 28 -13.26 15.91 0.22
CA ARG A 28 -14.22 16.92 0.75
C ARG A 28 -13.52 18.21 1.17
N CYS A 29 -12.33 18.11 1.77
CA CYS A 29 -11.56 19.28 2.22
C CYS A 29 -10.73 19.93 1.11
N CYS A 30 -10.44 19.19 0.05
CA CYS A 30 -9.58 19.58 -1.07
C CYS A 30 -10.29 19.25 -2.39
N PRO A 31 -11.17 20.12 -2.90
CA PRO A 31 -11.93 19.87 -4.14
C PRO A 31 -11.04 19.68 -5.38
N ASP A 32 -9.79 20.18 -5.33
CA ASP A 32 -8.78 19.99 -6.37
C ASP A 32 -8.02 18.66 -6.25
N ALA A 33 -8.40 17.79 -5.30
CA ALA A 33 -7.70 16.53 -5.04
C ALA A 33 -7.66 15.63 -6.26
N ARG A 34 -6.47 15.16 -6.61
CA ARG A 34 -6.25 14.25 -7.73
C ARG A 34 -5.50 12.98 -7.29
N SER A 35 -5.87 11.85 -7.88
CA SER A 35 -5.26 10.54 -7.60
C SER A 35 -4.29 10.06 -8.70
N LYS A 36 -4.16 10.83 -9.79
CA LYS A 36 -3.33 10.50 -10.95
C LYS A 36 -2.29 11.57 -11.19
N ALA A 37 -1.10 11.13 -11.58
CA ALA A 37 -0.04 12.00 -12.09
C ALA A 37 -0.17 12.06 -13.62
N PRO A 38 -0.47 13.21 -14.23
CA PRO A 38 -0.53 13.34 -15.69
C PRO A 38 0.78 12.95 -16.34
N GLY A 39 0.71 12.22 -17.46
CA GLY A 39 1.89 11.88 -18.27
C GLY A 39 2.85 10.83 -17.69
N VAL A 40 2.55 10.24 -16.54
CA VAL A 40 3.40 9.22 -15.91
C VAL A 40 3.06 7.82 -16.41
N THR A 41 4.04 7.15 -17.02
CA THR A 41 3.91 5.77 -17.54
C THR A 41 4.91 4.85 -16.83
N PRO A 42 4.48 3.73 -16.24
CA PRO A 42 3.10 3.34 -15.97
C PRO A 42 2.45 4.28 -14.94
N PRO A 43 1.13 4.46 -15.00
CA PRO A 43 0.44 5.39 -14.10
C PRO A 43 0.66 5.03 -12.63
N LEU A 44 0.71 6.04 -11.79
CA LEU A 44 0.81 5.84 -10.35
C LEU A 44 -0.49 5.19 -9.83
N GLY A 45 -0.36 4.04 -9.18
CA GLY A 45 -1.48 3.38 -8.53
C GLY A 45 -1.86 4.08 -7.21
N ARG A 46 -3.08 3.79 -6.72
CA ARG A 46 -3.59 4.29 -5.43
C ARG A 46 -2.57 4.12 -4.27
N HIS A 47 -1.81 3.05 -4.28
CA HIS A 47 -0.85 2.69 -3.23
C HIS A 47 0.61 2.96 -3.63
N ALA A 48 0.85 3.96 -4.48
CA ALA A 48 2.19 4.32 -4.89
C ALA A 48 3.05 4.67 -3.66
N PRO A 49 4.28 4.14 -3.56
CA PRO A 49 5.22 4.55 -2.52
C PRO A 49 5.59 6.02 -2.63
N TYR A 50 5.83 6.69 -1.51
CA TYR A 50 6.19 8.11 -1.46
C TYR A 50 7.34 8.48 -2.40
N ALA A 51 8.43 7.71 -2.39
CA ALA A 51 9.56 7.94 -3.28
C ALA A 51 9.21 7.87 -4.78
N ARG A 52 8.22 7.05 -5.17
CA ARG A 52 7.73 6.98 -6.54
C ARG A 52 6.86 8.19 -6.88
N ILE A 53 6.08 8.67 -5.92
CA ILE A 53 5.28 9.89 -6.07
C ILE A 53 6.21 11.07 -6.30
N LEU A 54 7.24 11.27 -5.48
CA LEU A 54 8.20 12.36 -5.62
C LEU A 54 8.95 12.35 -6.95
N ARG A 55 9.27 11.18 -7.50
CA ARG A 55 9.90 11.08 -8.82
C ARG A 55 8.98 11.48 -9.95
N ALA A 56 7.69 11.16 -9.82
CA ALA A 56 6.68 11.45 -10.83
C ALA A 56 6.14 12.89 -10.75
N GLU A 57 6.13 13.45 -9.54
CA GLU A 57 5.58 14.76 -9.18
C GLU A 57 6.58 15.51 -8.28
N PRO A 58 7.75 15.96 -8.81
CA PRO A 58 8.82 16.53 -7.99
C PRO A 58 8.39 17.77 -7.17
N GLN A 59 7.42 18.53 -7.66
CA GLN A 59 6.85 19.69 -6.95
C GLN A 59 6.23 19.32 -5.61
N THR A 60 5.81 18.05 -5.42
CA THR A 60 5.23 17.60 -4.16
C THR A 60 6.26 17.41 -3.04
N ALA A 61 7.56 17.54 -3.32
CA ALA A 61 8.61 17.45 -2.30
C ALA A 61 8.46 18.51 -1.19
N GLY A 62 7.90 19.68 -1.54
CA GLY A 62 7.62 20.77 -0.58
C GLY A 62 6.20 20.75 0.01
N TYR A 63 5.43 19.67 -0.22
CA TYR A 63 4.06 19.58 0.29
C TYR A 63 4.03 18.95 1.68
N TRP A 64 3.05 19.33 2.47
CA TRP A 64 2.74 18.62 3.71
C TRP A 64 2.28 17.20 3.38
N SER A 65 3.11 16.22 3.71
CA SER A 65 2.89 14.82 3.35
C SER A 65 2.54 14.00 4.59
N PHE A 66 1.48 13.20 4.50
CA PHE A 66 1.05 12.34 5.60
C PHE A 66 0.57 10.98 5.11
N ALA A 67 0.60 10.02 6.03
CA ALA A 67 0.07 8.68 5.86
C ALA A 67 -0.49 8.18 7.18
N PHE A 68 -1.45 7.26 7.11
CA PHE A 68 -1.89 6.52 8.29
C PHE A 68 -1.21 5.17 8.36
N VAL A 69 -0.83 4.79 9.56
CA VAL A 69 -0.31 3.46 9.87
C VAL A 69 -1.31 2.72 10.77
N ARG A 70 -1.23 1.40 10.77
CA ARG A 70 -2.06 0.54 11.59
C ARG A 70 -1.17 -0.51 12.24
N ASN A 71 -1.57 -0.99 13.41
CA ASN A 71 -0.91 -2.13 14.04
C ASN A 71 -0.71 -3.25 13.00
N PRO A 72 0.52 -3.79 12.84
CA PRO A 72 0.84 -4.75 11.78
C PRO A 72 -0.06 -5.98 11.80
N TRP A 73 -0.36 -6.53 12.96
CA TRP A 73 -1.22 -7.69 13.12
C TRP A 73 -2.66 -7.40 12.71
N ALA A 74 -3.22 -6.30 13.19
CA ALA A 74 -4.56 -5.85 12.78
C ALA A 74 -4.63 -5.54 11.28
N ARG A 75 -3.53 -5.09 10.67
CA ARG A 75 -3.42 -4.88 9.24
C ARG A 75 -3.44 -6.20 8.48
N MET A 76 -2.72 -7.22 8.95
CA MET A 76 -2.69 -8.56 8.36
C MET A 76 -4.08 -9.22 8.42
N VAL A 77 -4.74 -9.17 9.58
CA VAL A 77 -6.13 -9.65 9.72
C VAL A 77 -7.05 -8.96 8.71
N SER A 78 -6.98 -7.62 8.62
CA SER A 78 -7.80 -6.87 7.68
C SER A 78 -7.50 -7.20 6.21
N TRP A 79 -6.28 -7.61 5.91
CA TRP A 79 -5.91 -8.03 4.56
C TRP A 79 -6.47 -9.41 4.24
N TRP A 80 -6.27 -10.35 5.16
CA TRP A 80 -6.83 -11.69 5.07
C TRP A 80 -8.34 -11.67 4.88
N SER A 81 -9.08 -10.99 5.78
CA SER A 81 -10.54 -10.89 5.69
C SER A 81 -10.99 -10.33 4.34
N MET A 82 -10.35 -9.28 3.85
CA MET A 82 -10.69 -8.69 2.55
C MET A 82 -10.49 -9.70 1.41
N ILE A 83 -9.42 -10.49 1.42
CA ILE A 83 -9.16 -11.48 0.37
C ILE A 83 -10.21 -12.60 0.44
N GLN A 84 -10.56 -13.07 1.64
CA GLN A 84 -11.60 -14.08 1.81
C GLN A 84 -12.98 -13.59 1.36
N ASP A 85 -13.36 -12.34 1.70
CA ASP A 85 -14.61 -11.75 1.26
C ASP A 85 -14.67 -11.62 -0.26
N TRP A 86 -13.59 -11.21 -0.88
CA TRP A 86 -13.51 -11.08 -2.33
C TRP A 86 -13.48 -12.43 -3.04
N ASP A 87 -12.80 -13.44 -2.48
CA ASP A 87 -12.83 -14.78 -3.05
C ASP A 87 -14.23 -15.38 -2.98
N ARG A 88 -14.95 -15.15 -1.89
CA ARG A 88 -16.36 -15.55 -1.74
C ARG A 88 -17.26 -14.83 -2.74
N GLU A 89 -17.00 -13.56 -2.97
CA GLU A 89 -17.82 -12.73 -3.86
C GLU A 89 -17.49 -12.94 -5.36
N TRP A 90 -16.22 -13.08 -5.71
CA TRP A 90 -15.72 -13.06 -7.08
C TRP A 90 -14.84 -14.27 -7.45
N GLY A 91 -14.62 -15.18 -6.52
CA GLY A 91 -13.83 -16.38 -6.73
C GLY A 91 -14.50 -17.41 -7.64
N PRO A 92 -13.79 -18.52 -7.95
CA PRO A 92 -14.31 -19.57 -8.81
C PRO A 92 -15.65 -20.16 -8.37
N SER A 93 -15.88 -20.21 -7.07
CA SER A 93 -17.06 -20.80 -6.45
C SER A 93 -18.25 -19.85 -6.29
N SER A 94 -18.11 -18.58 -6.68
CA SER A 94 -19.14 -17.55 -6.46
C SER A 94 -20.37 -17.66 -7.38
N GLY A 95 -20.27 -18.43 -8.47
CA GLY A 95 -21.32 -18.54 -9.48
C GLY A 95 -21.53 -17.26 -10.30
N ARG A 96 -20.82 -16.19 -10.03
CA ARG A 96 -20.95 -14.91 -10.75
C ARG A 96 -20.21 -14.94 -12.10
N PRO A 97 -20.73 -14.20 -13.12
CA PRO A 97 -20.05 -14.06 -14.40
C PRO A 97 -18.63 -13.52 -14.22
N GLN A 98 -17.72 -14.00 -15.04
CA GLN A 98 -16.32 -13.60 -15.03
C GLN A 98 -16.17 -12.17 -15.55
N GLY A 99 -16.20 -11.19 -14.64
CA GLY A 99 -16.01 -9.77 -14.96
C GLY A 99 -14.54 -9.34 -14.84
N VAL A 100 -14.30 -8.06 -15.13
CA VAL A 100 -12.98 -7.42 -15.05
C VAL A 100 -12.34 -7.57 -13.66
N GLU A 101 -13.13 -7.46 -12.60
CA GLU A 101 -12.65 -7.59 -11.22
C GLU A 101 -12.21 -9.02 -10.90
N ALA A 102 -12.98 -10.03 -11.30
CA ALA A 102 -12.60 -11.43 -11.15
C ALA A 102 -11.30 -11.75 -11.89
N THR A 103 -11.12 -11.23 -13.11
CA THR A 103 -9.88 -11.38 -13.90
C THR A 103 -8.70 -10.71 -13.22
N ARG A 104 -8.90 -9.50 -12.68
CA ARG A 104 -7.86 -8.75 -11.96
C ARG A 104 -7.40 -9.47 -10.69
N MET A 105 -8.33 -10.05 -9.95
CA MET A 105 -8.02 -10.81 -8.75
C MET A 105 -7.26 -12.10 -9.07
N ARG A 106 -7.71 -12.84 -10.07
CA ARG A 106 -7.04 -14.08 -10.51
C ARG A 106 -5.65 -13.86 -11.07
N GLY A 107 -5.40 -12.70 -11.67
CA GLY A 107 -4.07 -12.30 -12.13
C GLY A 107 -3.10 -11.93 -11.00
N ASN A 108 -3.56 -11.82 -9.76
CA ASN A 108 -2.72 -11.48 -8.61
C ASN A 108 -2.32 -12.74 -7.84
N ASP A 109 -1.07 -13.18 -8.03
CA ASP A 109 -0.54 -14.41 -7.40
C ASP A 109 -0.62 -14.40 -5.88
N MET A 110 -0.43 -13.24 -5.25
CA MET A 110 -0.54 -13.10 -3.80
C MET A 110 -1.97 -13.34 -3.32
N TRP A 111 -2.97 -12.86 -4.06
CA TRP A 111 -4.37 -13.04 -3.70
C TRP A 111 -4.80 -14.49 -3.90
N ARG A 112 -4.42 -15.11 -5.01
CA ARG A 112 -4.69 -16.54 -5.25
C ARG A 112 -4.06 -17.42 -4.17
N ALA A 113 -2.81 -17.12 -3.81
CA ALA A 113 -2.13 -17.84 -2.75
C ALA A 113 -2.83 -17.64 -1.39
N ALA A 114 -3.23 -16.42 -1.06
CA ALA A 114 -3.91 -16.13 0.19
C ALA A 114 -5.31 -16.77 0.26
N ALA A 115 -6.06 -16.74 -0.84
CA ALA A 115 -7.37 -17.40 -0.92
C ALA A 115 -7.29 -18.93 -0.77
N SER A 116 -6.16 -19.55 -1.14
CA SER A 116 -5.96 -21.00 -1.03
C SER A 116 -5.58 -21.52 0.36
N TYR A 117 -5.31 -20.64 1.32
CA TYR A 117 -4.94 -21.05 2.68
C TYR A 117 -6.18 -21.41 3.51
N ALA A 118 -6.08 -22.47 4.30
CA ALA A 118 -7.17 -22.96 5.13
C ALA A 118 -7.52 -22.02 6.30
N GLY A 119 -6.58 -21.21 6.76
CA GLY A 119 -6.77 -20.30 7.88
C GLY A 119 -5.80 -19.13 7.91
N PHE A 120 -6.08 -18.19 8.82
CA PHE A 120 -5.24 -17.02 9.00
C PHE A 120 -3.82 -17.35 9.44
N ASP A 121 -3.64 -18.36 10.26
CA ASP A 121 -2.32 -18.80 10.73
C ASP A 121 -1.43 -19.25 9.56
N GLU A 122 -1.99 -20.06 8.67
CA GLU A 122 -1.30 -20.50 7.46
C GLU A 122 -0.96 -19.32 6.55
N PHE A 123 -1.87 -18.37 6.39
CA PHE A 123 -1.63 -17.14 5.66
C PHE A 123 -0.45 -16.36 6.23
N VAL A 124 -0.40 -16.15 7.55
CA VAL A 124 0.70 -15.40 8.20
C VAL A 124 2.04 -16.12 8.04
N LEU A 125 2.06 -17.44 8.22
CA LEU A 125 3.29 -18.22 8.14
C LEU A 125 3.82 -18.36 6.72
N ARG A 126 2.95 -18.52 5.72
CA ARG A 126 3.35 -18.86 4.35
C ARG A 126 3.42 -17.67 3.40
N VAL A 127 2.72 -16.57 3.66
CA VAL A 127 2.74 -15.38 2.79
C VAL A 127 4.15 -14.83 2.60
N ARG A 128 5.00 -14.94 3.61
CA ARG A 128 6.40 -14.51 3.58
C ARG A 128 7.28 -15.34 2.65
N ILE A 129 6.95 -16.59 2.44
CA ILE A 129 7.72 -17.55 1.64
C ILE A 129 7.46 -17.36 0.15
N ARG A 130 6.22 -17.01 -0.22
CA ARG A 130 5.82 -16.86 -1.63
C ARG A 130 6.09 -15.47 -2.23
N LEU A 131 6.41 -14.47 -1.41
CA LEU A 131 6.84 -13.14 -1.89
C LEU A 131 8.29 -13.10 -2.40
N ARG A 132 9.02 -14.22 -2.43
CA ARG A 132 10.30 -14.33 -3.14
C ARG A 132 10.03 -14.79 -4.57
N PRO A 133 10.20 -13.92 -5.59
CA PRO A 133 10.21 -14.39 -6.96
C PRO A 133 11.40 -15.34 -7.14
N SER A 134 11.13 -16.58 -7.54
CA SER A 134 12.16 -17.49 -8.03
C SER A 134 12.75 -16.86 -9.30
N GLY A 135 14.00 -16.41 -9.24
CA GLY A 135 14.73 -15.87 -10.39
C GLY A 135 15.12 -14.40 -10.37
N ALA A 136 14.78 -13.62 -9.35
CA ALA A 136 15.29 -12.26 -9.25
C ALA A 136 16.78 -12.26 -8.88
N ARG A 137 17.67 -11.91 -9.83
CA ARG A 137 19.08 -11.59 -9.56
C ARG A 137 19.15 -10.65 -8.37
N ARG A 138 19.94 -11.00 -7.36
CA ARG A 138 20.23 -10.17 -6.19
C ARG A 138 20.77 -8.82 -6.65
N LYS A 139 19.94 -7.77 -6.62
CA LYS A 139 20.48 -6.42 -6.55
C LYS A 139 21.12 -6.24 -5.16
N PRO A 140 22.28 -5.60 -5.06
CA PRO A 140 22.93 -5.40 -3.77
C PRO A 140 21.99 -4.67 -2.82
N ARG A 141 21.86 -5.18 -1.59
CA ARG A 141 21.13 -4.52 -0.52
C ARG A 141 21.85 -3.22 -0.19
N HIS A 142 21.24 -2.09 -0.52
CA HIS A 142 21.56 -0.85 0.18
C HIS A 142 21.05 -1.01 1.61
N THR A 143 21.95 -1.37 2.50
CA THR A 143 21.73 -1.26 3.94
C THR A 143 21.69 0.22 4.28
N TYR A 144 20.51 0.76 4.48
CA TYR A 144 20.37 2.03 5.17
C TYR A 144 20.67 1.77 6.65
N SER A 145 21.92 1.92 7.05
CA SER A 145 22.31 2.10 8.44
C SER A 145 21.92 3.52 8.83
N LEU A 146 20.82 3.66 9.52
CA LEU A 146 20.51 4.88 10.25
C LEU A 146 21.48 4.96 11.44
N PRO A 147 22.30 6.01 11.56
CA PRO A 147 23.09 6.20 12.77
C PRO A 147 22.12 6.66 13.89
N CYS A 148 21.78 5.75 14.78
CA CYS A 148 21.10 6.10 16.02
C CYS A 148 22.17 6.78 16.93
N ARG A 149 22.34 8.10 16.79
CA ARG A 149 23.04 8.90 17.82
C ARG A 149 22.00 9.34 18.85
N LEU A 150 22.03 8.69 19.99
CA LEU A 150 21.40 9.24 21.19
C LEU A 150 22.26 10.44 21.66
N PRO A 151 21.63 11.57 22.01
CA PRO A 151 22.39 12.66 22.62
C PRO A 151 22.83 12.23 24.01
N THR A 152 24.15 12.16 24.23
CA THR A 152 24.72 12.02 25.56
C THR A 152 24.49 13.32 26.31
N GLY A 153 23.61 13.29 27.31
CA GLY A 153 23.38 14.40 28.20
C GLY A 153 24.66 14.73 28.99
N SER A 154 25.20 15.93 28.79
CA SER A 154 26.19 16.52 29.69
C SER A 154 25.46 16.99 30.94
N ARG A 155 25.75 16.38 32.08
CA ARG A 155 25.50 16.98 33.39
C ARG A 155 26.49 18.12 33.56
N ALA A 156 25.98 19.35 33.63
CA ALA A 156 26.72 20.49 34.17
C ALA A 156 26.44 20.57 35.69
N ARG A 157 27.50 20.84 36.43
CA ARG A 157 27.52 21.09 37.89
C ARG A 157 26.89 22.47 38.21
#